data_b6506906fc1ff8cb99bb9cf9ca9afd30
#
_entry.id   b6506906fc1ff8cb99bb9cf9ca9afd30
#
_cell.length_a   1.000
_cell.length_b   1.000
_cell.length_c   1.000
_cell.angle_alpha   90.00
_cell.angle_beta   90.00
_cell.angle_gamma   90.00
#
_symmetry.space_group_name_H-M   'P 1'
#
loop_
_entity.id
_entity.type
_entity.pdbx_description
1 polymer ?
#
loop_
_entity_poly.entity_id
_entity_poly.type
_entity_poly.pdbx_seq_one_letter_code
_entity_poly.pdbx_strand_id
1 'polypeptide(L)'
;SIPEFEMEPDQLQQAFLNIVRNAAEALGDQTGLIRIKTRTAFQITIHGQRYRLAAEIKIIDNGPGIPDAIRDTLFYPMITGKEGGTGLGLSIAQNLIDQHKGRIDCISWPGHTEFTIYLPLRK
;
A
#
# COMPACT_ATOMS: atom_id res chain seq x y z
N SER A 1 -17.11 -5.77 -7.15
CA SER A 1 -17.26 -4.86 -6.02
C SER A 1 -16.90 -5.55 -4.71
N ILE A 2 -16.50 -4.76 -3.74
CA ILE A 2 -16.09 -5.26 -2.43
C ILE A 2 -17.30 -5.24 -1.50
N PRO A 3 -17.62 -6.36 -0.81
CA PRO A 3 -18.72 -6.35 0.15
C PRO A 3 -18.40 -5.49 1.37
N GLU A 4 -19.42 -5.11 2.11
CA GLU A 4 -19.23 -4.36 3.35
C GLU A 4 -18.49 -5.21 4.38
N PHE A 5 -17.62 -4.56 5.17
CA PHE A 5 -16.90 -5.22 6.24
C PHE A 5 -16.60 -4.25 7.37
N GLU A 6 -16.28 -4.78 8.53
CA GLU A 6 -15.95 -3.96 9.70
C GLU A 6 -14.55 -3.40 9.59
N MET A 7 -14.41 -2.11 9.89
CA MET A 7 -13.13 -1.43 9.82
C MET A 7 -13.16 -0.19 10.71
N GLU A 8 -11.96 0.35 10.97
CA GLU A 8 -11.82 1.68 11.55
C GLU A 8 -11.63 2.67 10.40
N PRO A 9 -12.68 3.43 10.02
CA PRO A 9 -12.62 4.26 8.80
C PRO A 9 -11.47 5.27 8.80
N ASP A 10 -11.25 5.92 9.94
CA ASP A 10 -10.20 6.95 10.03
C ASP A 10 -8.83 6.34 9.86
N GLN A 11 -8.59 5.16 10.43
CA GLN A 11 -7.31 4.47 10.31
C GLN A 11 -7.04 4.02 8.88
N LEU A 12 -8.02 3.41 8.23
CA LEU A 12 -7.84 2.97 6.84
C LEU A 12 -7.66 4.16 5.90
N GLN A 13 -8.41 5.24 6.12
CA GLN A 13 -8.24 6.46 5.33
C GLN A 13 -6.82 6.99 5.47
N GLN A 14 -6.28 7.02 6.68
CA GLN A 14 -4.91 7.49 6.90
C GLN A 14 -3.90 6.58 6.19
N ALA A 15 -4.08 5.26 6.26
CA ALA A 15 -3.20 4.32 5.58
C ALA A 15 -3.20 4.57 4.07
N PHE A 16 -4.37 4.70 3.47
CA PHE A 16 -4.49 4.94 2.03
C PHE A 16 -3.89 6.29 1.64
N LEU A 17 -4.16 7.34 2.42
CA LEU A 17 -3.62 8.66 2.14
C LEU A 17 -2.09 8.67 2.21
N ASN A 18 -1.51 7.95 3.17
CA ASN A 18 -0.06 7.87 3.27
C ASN A 18 0.56 7.21 2.06
N ILE A 19 -0.07 6.16 1.53
CA ILE A 19 0.42 5.47 0.33
C ILE A 19 0.26 6.34 -0.91
N VAL A 20 -0.89 7.00 -1.06
CA VAL A 20 -1.15 7.89 -2.19
C VAL A 20 -0.20 9.09 -2.15
N ARG A 21 0.04 9.63 -0.95
CA ARG A 21 0.98 10.74 -0.79
C ARG A 21 2.39 10.31 -1.16
N ASN A 22 2.79 9.10 -0.80
CA ASN A 22 4.09 8.56 -1.21
C ASN A 22 4.20 8.47 -2.73
N ALA A 23 3.14 8.05 -3.42
CA ALA A 23 3.13 8.01 -4.87
C ALA A 23 3.25 9.41 -5.47
N ALA A 24 2.54 10.38 -4.90
CA ALA A 24 2.60 11.76 -5.36
C ALA A 24 3.99 12.36 -5.17
N GLU A 25 4.63 12.07 -4.05
CA GLU A 25 6.00 12.52 -3.78
C GLU A 25 6.99 11.91 -4.78
N ALA A 26 6.79 10.65 -5.14
CA ALA A 26 7.66 9.98 -6.11
C ALA A 26 7.60 10.62 -7.49
N LEU A 27 6.43 11.13 -7.87
CA LEU A 27 6.27 11.84 -9.15
C LEU A 27 6.90 13.23 -9.11
N GLY A 28 6.97 13.85 -7.92
CA GLY A 28 7.55 15.17 -7.76
C GLY A 28 6.83 16.21 -8.61
N ASP A 29 7.58 17.00 -9.39
CA ASP A 29 7.02 18.02 -10.27
C ASP A 29 6.66 17.46 -11.65
N GLN A 30 6.89 16.18 -11.88
CA GLN A 30 6.59 15.55 -13.16
C GLN A 30 5.10 15.27 -13.29
N THR A 31 4.60 15.39 -14.50
CA THR A 31 3.26 14.92 -14.81
C THR A 31 3.26 13.41 -14.79
N GLY A 32 2.41 12.84 -13.98
CA GLY A 32 2.33 11.40 -13.85
C GLY A 32 0.91 10.94 -13.64
N LEU A 33 0.75 9.63 -13.49
CA LEU A 33 -0.55 9.00 -13.32
C LEU A 33 -0.54 8.12 -12.08
N ILE A 34 -1.53 8.31 -11.22
CA ILE A 34 -1.78 7.43 -10.08
C ILE A 34 -3.13 6.77 -10.33
N ARG A 35 -3.12 5.43 -10.37
CA ARG A 35 -4.35 4.65 -10.55
C ARG A 35 -4.64 3.86 -9.30
N ILE A 36 -5.92 3.78 -8.95
CA ILE A 36 -6.39 3.00 -7.80
C ILE A 36 -7.38 1.97 -8.34
N LYS A 37 -7.09 0.69 -8.07
CA LYS A 37 -7.94 -0.43 -8.49
C LYS A 37 -8.37 -1.21 -7.28
N THR A 38 -9.63 -1.62 -7.26
CA THR A 38 -10.16 -2.44 -6.18
C THR A 38 -10.85 -3.67 -6.74
N ARG A 39 -10.73 -4.79 -6.02
CA ARG A 39 -11.48 -6.01 -6.35
C ARG A 39 -11.60 -6.89 -5.13
N THR A 40 -12.49 -7.88 -5.21
CA THR A 40 -12.55 -8.96 -4.22
C THR A 40 -11.61 -10.07 -4.66
N ALA A 41 -10.70 -10.48 -3.76
CA ALA A 41 -9.81 -11.60 -3.98
C ALA A 41 -10.33 -12.82 -3.22
N PHE A 42 -10.14 -14.00 -3.79
CA PHE A 42 -10.65 -15.25 -3.24
C PHE A 42 -9.51 -16.17 -2.84
N GLN A 43 -9.73 -16.94 -1.76
CA GLN A 43 -8.79 -17.98 -1.32
C GLN A 43 -7.39 -17.43 -1.11
N ILE A 44 -7.27 -16.38 -0.31
CA ILE A 44 -6.00 -15.71 -0.09
C ILE A 44 -5.48 -16.01 1.33
N THR A 45 -4.16 -16.12 1.46
CA THR A 45 -3.51 -16.33 2.75
C THR A 45 -2.83 -15.03 3.17
N ILE A 46 -3.13 -14.56 4.38
CA ILE A 46 -2.52 -13.38 4.97
C ILE A 46 -1.99 -13.77 6.34
N HIS A 47 -0.68 -13.53 6.56
CA HIS A 47 -0.01 -13.84 7.84
C HIS A 47 -0.33 -15.25 8.35
N GLY A 48 -0.29 -16.23 7.43
CA GLY A 48 -0.52 -17.64 7.77
C GLY A 48 -1.98 -18.03 7.96
N GLN A 49 -2.91 -17.09 7.91
CA GLN A 49 -4.34 -17.36 8.02
C GLN A 49 -4.98 -17.37 6.62
N ARG A 50 -5.73 -18.44 6.32
CA ARG A 50 -6.45 -18.53 5.05
C ARG A 50 -7.78 -17.80 5.14
N TYR A 51 -8.05 -16.96 4.15
CA TYR A 51 -9.32 -16.24 4.06
C TYR A 51 -10.00 -16.62 2.75
N ARG A 52 -11.32 -16.81 2.83
CA ARG A 52 -12.12 -17.08 1.64
C ARG A 52 -12.28 -15.83 0.79
N LEU A 53 -12.43 -14.69 1.43
CA LEU A 53 -12.58 -13.40 0.77
C LEU A 53 -11.68 -12.36 1.38
N ALA A 54 -11.07 -11.53 0.54
CA ALA A 54 -10.31 -10.37 0.96
C ALA A 54 -10.55 -9.22 -0.02
N ALA A 55 -10.48 -7.99 0.48
CA ALA A 55 -10.46 -6.82 -0.38
C ALA A 55 -9.03 -6.62 -0.86
N GLU A 56 -8.86 -6.40 -2.16
CA GLU A 56 -7.58 -6.10 -2.76
C GLU A 56 -7.63 -4.68 -3.32
N ILE A 57 -6.76 -3.81 -2.84
CA ILE A 57 -6.68 -2.42 -3.28
C ILE A 57 -5.27 -2.19 -3.80
N LYS A 58 -5.17 -1.78 -5.07
CA LYS A 58 -3.89 -1.48 -5.70
C LYS A 58 -3.76 0.01 -5.92
N ILE A 59 -2.60 0.55 -5.56
CA ILE A 59 -2.24 1.94 -5.81
C ILE A 59 -1.00 1.91 -6.69
N ILE A 60 -1.15 2.37 -7.94
CA ILE A 60 -0.16 2.21 -8.99
C ILE A 60 0.26 3.58 -9.49
N ASP A 61 1.56 3.87 -9.51
CA ASP A 61 2.05 5.09 -10.13
C ASP A 61 3.08 4.76 -11.23
N ASN A 62 3.27 5.70 -12.13
CA ASN A 62 4.22 5.56 -13.24
C ASN A 62 5.48 6.41 -13.01
N GLY A 63 5.84 6.63 -11.75
CA GLY A 63 7.03 7.36 -11.36
C GLY A 63 8.32 6.57 -11.56
N PRO A 64 9.42 7.07 -10.98
CA PRO A 64 10.75 6.49 -11.24
C PRO A 64 10.97 5.11 -10.63
N GLY A 65 10.09 4.65 -9.77
CA GLY A 65 10.28 3.39 -9.05
C GLY A 65 11.03 3.58 -7.74
N ILE A 66 11.17 2.48 -7.00
CA ILE A 66 11.83 2.48 -5.70
C ILE A 66 13.23 1.88 -5.87
N PRO A 67 14.29 2.57 -5.41
CA PRO A 67 15.64 2.02 -5.48
C PRO A 67 15.75 0.67 -4.76
N ASP A 68 16.47 -0.27 -5.37
CA ASP A 68 16.67 -1.60 -4.79
C ASP A 68 17.30 -1.52 -3.40
N ALA A 69 18.15 -0.54 -3.18
CA ALA A 69 18.87 -0.40 -1.92
C ALA A 69 17.94 -0.19 -0.72
N ILE A 70 16.74 0.34 -0.93
CA ILE A 70 15.80 0.62 0.15
C ILE A 70 14.53 -0.24 0.10
N ARG A 71 14.39 -1.09 -0.91
CA ARG A 71 13.16 -1.86 -1.10
C ARG A 71 12.84 -2.75 0.10
N ASP A 72 13.85 -3.43 0.64
CA ASP A 72 13.66 -4.37 1.74
C ASP A 72 13.33 -3.68 3.07
N THR A 73 13.66 -2.39 3.19
CA THR A 73 13.42 -1.63 4.41
C THR A 73 12.35 -0.55 4.23
N LEU A 74 11.60 -0.63 3.15
CA LEU A 74 10.67 0.41 2.73
C LEU A 74 9.65 0.80 3.80
N PHE A 75 9.20 -0.15 4.60
CA PHE A 75 8.19 0.08 5.63
C PHE A 75 8.77 0.37 7.02
N TYR A 76 10.10 0.42 7.13
CA TYR A 76 10.73 0.79 8.40
C TYR A 76 10.66 2.30 8.58
N PRO A 77 10.52 2.78 9.83
CA PRO A 77 10.47 4.22 10.09
C PRO A 77 11.75 4.93 9.65
N MET A 78 11.60 6.16 9.22
CA MET A 78 12.71 7.06 8.86
C MET A 78 13.49 6.67 7.60
N ILE A 79 13.01 5.67 6.86
CA ILE A 79 13.61 5.30 5.58
C ILE A 79 12.91 6.08 4.46
N THR A 80 13.70 6.76 3.63
CA THR A 80 13.16 7.43 2.45
C THR A 80 14.17 7.36 1.32
N GLY A 81 13.68 7.12 0.10
CA GLY A 81 14.47 7.17 -1.12
C GLY A 81 14.33 8.48 -1.86
N LYS A 82 13.65 9.45 -1.28
CA LYS A 82 13.34 10.73 -1.89
C LYS A 82 13.76 11.86 -0.99
N GLU A 83 14.39 12.86 -1.57
CA GLU A 83 14.67 14.08 -0.84
C GLU A 83 13.33 14.73 -0.45
N GLY A 84 13.21 15.10 0.83
CA GLY A 84 11.98 15.68 1.35
C GLY A 84 10.89 14.69 1.72
N GLY A 85 11.07 13.40 1.42
CA GLY A 85 10.14 12.37 1.85
C GLY A 85 10.30 12.08 3.33
N THR A 86 9.22 11.72 4.02
CA THR A 86 9.24 11.49 5.46
C THR A 86 9.72 10.11 5.85
N GLY A 87 9.49 9.11 5.01
CA GLY A 87 9.77 7.72 5.35
C GLY A 87 8.87 7.14 6.43
N LEU A 88 8.13 7.99 7.16
CA LEU A 88 7.23 7.54 8.22
C LEU A 88 5.88 7.09 7.67
N GLY A 89 5.45 7.65 6.54
CA GLY A 89 4.13 7.38 5.99
C GLY A 89 3.89 5.90 5.71
N LEU A 90 4.87 5.22 5.14
CA LEU A 90 4.72 3.80 4.81
C LEU A 90 4.74 2.91 6.05
N SER A 91 5.54 3.24 7.07
CA SER A 91 5.52 2.47 8.31
C SER A 91 4.21 2.65 9.05
N ILE A 92 3.63 3.85 9.03
CA ILE A 92 2.32 4.09 9.61
C ILE A 92 1.26 3.30 8.86
N ALA A 93 1.29 3.33 7.53
CA ALA A 93 0.35 2.56 6.72
C ALA A 93 0.46 1.07 7.03
N GLN A 94 1.68 0.54 7.13
CA GLN A 94 1.89 -0.87 7.47
C GLN A 94 1.27 -1.22 8.82
N ASN A 95 1.50 -0.37 9.85
CA ASN A 95 0.94 -0.62 11.16
C ASN A 95 -0.58 -0.60 11.17
N LEU A 96 -1.19 0.35 10.47
CA LEU A 96 -2.64 0.46 10.41
C LEU A 96 -3.27 -0.73 9.68
N ILE A 97 -2.66 -1.18 8.59
CA ILE A 97 -3.11 -2.36 7.86
C ILE A 97 -2.93 -3.62 8.71
N ASP A 98 -1.82 -3.73 9.43
CA ASP A 98 -1.60 -4.87 10.34
C ASP A 98 -2.66 -4.93 11.45
N GLN A 99 -3.09 -3.78 11.97
CA GLN A 99 -4.17 -3.73 12.98
C GLN A 99 -5.48 -4.27 12.44
N HIS A 100 -5.68 -4.20 11.12
CA HIS A 100 -6.85 -4.77 10.45
C HIS A 100 -6.59 -6.20 9.95
N LYS A 101 -5.49 -6.81 10.37
CA LYS A 101 -5.08 -8.17 9.97
C LYS A 101 -4.79 -8.27 8.48
N GLY A 102 -4.49 -7.15 7.85
CA GLY A 102 -4.19 -7.07 6.44
C GLY A 102 -2.71 -7.19 6.13
N ARG A 103 -2.39 -7.03 4.85
CA ARG A 103 -1.03 -7.11 4.33
C ARG A 103 -0.83 -6.03 3.27
N ILE A 104 0.38 -5.48 3.20
CA ILE A 104 0.81 -4.60 2.12
C ILE A 104 1.96 -5.27 1.39
N ASP A 105 1.86 -5.34 0.06
CA ASP A 105 2.94 -5.78 -0.81
C ASP A 105 3.33 -4.65 -1.73
N CYS A 106 4.58 -4.64 -2.18
CA CYS A 106 5.08 -3.65 -3.12
C CYS A 106 5.91 -4.31 -4.20
N ILE A 107 5.63 -3.97 -5.45
CA ILE A 107 6.51 -4.29 -6.58
C ILE A 107 6.85 -2.99 -7.29
N SER A 108 8.09 -2.87 -7.77
CA SER A 108 8.54 -1.62 -8.36
C SER A 108 9.69 -1.86 -9.34
N TRP A 109 9.67 -1.09 -10.42
CA TRP A 109 10.76 -0.99 -11.37
C TRP A 109 10.68 0.40 -12.00
N PRO A 110 11.71 0.85 -12.73
CA PRO A 110 11.64 2.19 -13.34
C PRO A 110 10.41 2.35 -14.20
N GLY A 111 9.61 3.36 -13.89
CA GLY A 111 8.36 3.65 -14.58
C GLY A 111 7.12 3.02 -13.95
N HIS A 112 7.29 2.26 -12.85
CA HIS A 112 6.14 1.58 -12.25
C HIS A 112 6.38 1.28 -10.78
N THR A 113 5.45 1.70 -9.92
CA THR A 113 5.41 1.28 -8.52
C THR A 113 3.98 0.91 -8.18
N GLU A 114 3.81 -0.27 -7.58
CA GLU A 114 2.49 -0.79 -7.26
C GLU A 114 2.48 -1.27 -5.81
N PHE A 115 1.63 -0.65 -5.00
CA PHE A 115 1.33 -1.11 -3.65
C PHE A 115 0.01 -1.86 -3.68
N THR A 116 -0.01 -3.06 -3.11
CA THR A 116 -1.22 -3.87 -3.02
C THR A 116 -1.55 -4.09 -1.55
N ILE A 117 -2.77 -3.71 -1.17
CA ILE A 117 -3.28 -3.86 0.19
C ILE A 117 -4.32 -4.96 0.16
N TYR A 118 -4.18 -5.93 1.06
CA TYR A 118 -5.17 -6.99 1.26
C TYR A 118 -5.80 -6.81 2.63
N LEU A 119 -7.12 -6.74 2.68
CA LEU A 119 -7.89 -6.64 3.92
C LEU A 119 -8.83 -7.84 4.02
N PRO A 120 -8.72 -8.66 5.08
CA PRO A 120 -9.56 -9.85 5.18
C PRO A 120 -11.02 -9.49 5.36
N LEU A 121 -11.89 -10.19 4.65
CA LEU A 121 -13.33 -10.02 4.72
C LEU A 121 -14.00 -11.22 5.39
N ARG A 122 -13.63 -12.45 4.99
CA ARG A 122 -14.19 -13.68 5.53
C ARG A 122 -13.16 -14.78 5.53
N LYS A 123 -13.15 -15.53 6.63
CA LYS A 123 -12.31 -16.72 6.72
C LYS A 123 -12.83 -17.87 5.87
#